data_eadd845ab0850025daf5dd1f95152ab0
#
_entry.id   eadd845ab0850025daf5dd1f95152ab0
#
_cell.length_a   1.000
_cell.length_b   1.000
_cell.length_c   1.000
_cell.angle_alpha   90.00
_cell.angle_beta   90.00
_cell.angle_gamma   90.00
#
_symmetry.space_group_name_H-M   'P 1'
#
loop_
_entity.id
_entity.type
_entity.pdbx_description
1 polymer ?
#
loop_
_entity_poly.entity_id
_entity_poly.type
_entity_poly.pdbx_seq_one_letter_code
_entity_poly.pdbx_strand_id
1 'polypeptide(L)'
;MDGYVIDRADGRQDGEDWTENYDHLPGDANIAIILESTTRAGVGPRLHQHPYAETFIIQRGSATFTIGSDEVKGRAGQVLVVPAMTPHKFATGPDGYAAVHIHANAEFVTEWLE
;
A
#
# COMPACT_ATOMS: atom_id res chain seq x y z
N MET A 1 1.33 -24.16 -18.50
CA MET A 1 0.51 -23.37 -17.59
C MET A 1 0.19 -22.06 -18.25
N ASP A 2 -1.06 -21.65 -18.19
CA ASP A 2 -1.50 -20.42 -18.84
C ASP A 2 -1.44 -19.19 -17.90
N GLY A 3 -0.97 -19.37 -16.73
CA GLY A 3 -0.79 -18.28 -15.77
C GLY A 3 0.62 -18.27 -15.21
N TYR A 4 0.84 -17.39 -14.24
CA TYR A 4 2.15 -17.20 -13.61
C TYR A 4 2.02 -17.37 -12.11
N VAL A 5 3.00 -18.02 -11.51
CA VAL A 5 3.10 -18.14 -10.06
C VAL A 5 4.39 -17.50 -9.61
N ILE A 6 4.30 -16.59 -8.66
CA ILE A 6 5.44 -15.88 -8.13
C ILE A 6 5.53 -16.20 -6.63
N ASP A 7 6.63 -16.81 -6.23
CA ASP A 7 6.86 -17.03 -4.80
C ASP A 7 7.15 -15.70 -4.13
N ARG A 8 6.48 -15.43 -3.03
CA ARG A 8 6.70 -14.20 -2.29
C ARG A 8 8.12 -14.20 -1.75
N ALA A 9 8.78 -13.08 -1.92
CA ALA A 9 10.17 -12.90 -1.57
C ALA A 9 10.44 -13.47 -0.19
N ASP A 10 11.40 -14.36 -0.12
CA ASP A 10 11.75 -15.09 1.06
C ASP A 10 10.59 -15.85 1.68
N GLY A 11 9.44 -15.74 1.05
CA GLY A 11 8.27 -16.57 1.29
C GLY A 11 7.71 -16.57 2.69
N ARG A 12 8.31 -15.85 3.62
CA ARG A 12 7.95 -16.00 5.01
C ARG A 12 7.69 -14.67 5.66
N GLN A 13 6.65 -14.69 6.45
CA GLN A 13 6.18 -13.55 7.21
C GLN A 13 6.31 -13.91 8.69
N ASP A 14 7.55 -14.13 9.12
CA ASP A 14 7.88 -14.65 10.44
C ASP A 14 7.73 -13.66 11.57
N GLY A 15 7.07 -12.60 11.35
CA GLY A 15 6.82 -11.61 12.35
C GLY A 15 5.65 -10.78 11.91
N GLU A 16 5.41 -9.70 12.63
CA GLU A 16 4.29 -8.83 12.34
C GLU A 16 4.72 -7.50 11.75
N ASP A 17 6.03 -7.31 11.57
CA ASP A 17 6.60 -6.07 11.03
C ASP A 17 7.42 -6.38 9.78
N TRP A 18 6.80 -6.21 8.61
CA TRP A 18 7.43 -6.52 7.34
C TRP A 18 6.75 -5.76 6.20
N THR A 19 7.48 -5.61 5.09
CA THR A 19 7.00 -5.01 3.85
C THR A 19 7.53 -5.81 2.68
N GLU A 20 6.69 -6.08 1.69
CA GLU A 20 7.07 -6.72 0.44
C GLU A 20 6.58 -5.87 -0.74
N ASN A 21 7.43 -5.71 -1.73
CA ASN A 21 7.13 -4.92 -2.92
C ASN A 21 7.22 -5.78 -4.17
N TYR A 22 6.20 -5.73 -5.00
CA TYR A 22 6.15 -6.48 -6.26
C TYR A 22 5.76 -5.56 -7.39
N ASP A 23 6.66 -5.37 -8.34
CA ASP A 23 6.38 -4.62 -9.56
C ASP A 23 6.86 -5.42 -10.78
N HIS A 24 6.60 -4.90 -11.96
CA HIS A 24 6.94 -5.58 -13.21
C HIS A 24 6.44 -7.03 -13.23
N LEU A 25 5.20 -7.22 -12.79
CA LEU A 25 4.59 -8.54 -12.77
C LEU A 25 4.39 -9.06 -14.19
N PRO A 26 4.52 -10.38 -14.42
CA PRO A 26 4.36 -10.95 -15.73
C PRO A 26 2.92 -10.93 -16.20
N GLY A 27 2.71 -11.24 -17.50
CA GLY A 27 1.36 -11.38 -18.04
C GLY A 27 0.63 -10.07 -18.28
N ASP A 28 1.36 -8.96 -18.39
CA ASP A 28 0.77 -7.63 -18.61
C ASP A 28 -0.24 -7.27 -17.51
N ALA A 29 0.07 -7.65 -16.27
CA ALA A 29 -0.82 -7.43 -15.14
C ALA A 29 -1.11 -5.94 -14.88
N ASN A 30 -0.15 -5.07 -15.22
CA ASN A 30 -0.29 -3.61 -15.11
C ASN A 30 -0.66 -3.11 -13.71
N ILE A 31 -0.21 -3.81 -12.69
CA ILE A 31 -0.30 -3.36 -11.30
C ILE A 31 1.02 -3.61 -10.60
N ALA A 32 1.26 -2.82 -9.57
CA ALA A 32 2.35 -3.04 -8.63
C ALA A 32 1.75 -3.14 -7.24
N ILE A 33 2.30 -3.98 -6.41
CA ILE A 33 1.68 -4.35 -5.12
C ILE A 33 2.68 -4.14 -4.00
N ILE A 34 2.21 -3.49 -2.93
CA ILE A 34 2.92 -3.46 -1.65
C ILE A 34 2.07 -4.23 -0.64
N LEU A 35 2.67 -5.20 0.00
CA LEU A 35 2.06 -5.90 1.13
C LEU A 35 2.81 -5.46 2.38
N GLU A 36 2.09 -5.03 3.40
CA GLU A 36 2.77 -4.65 4.63
C GLU A 36 1.99 -5.00 5.88
N SER A 37 2.72 -5.17 6.95
CA SER A 37 2.19 -5.41 8.28
C SER A 37 3.12 -4.73 9.28
N THR A 38 2.53 -4.10 10.29
CA THR A 38 3.28 -3.53 11.41
C THR A 38 2.44 -3.55 12.67
N THR A 39 3.10 -3.72 13.81
CA THR A 39 2.47 -3.61 15.12
C THR A 39 2.57 -2.20 15.68
N ARG A 40 3.34 -1.33 15.01
CA ARG A 40 3.68 -0.01 15.55
C ARG A 40 2.75 1.08 15.04
N ALA A 41 2.49 2.04 15.91
CA ALA A 41 1.77 3.27 15.57
C ALA A 41 2.72 4.26 14.88
N GLY A 42 2.16 5.15 14.08
CA GLY A 42 2.89 6.27 13.49
C GLY A 42 3.81 5.92 12.34
N VAL A 43 3.68 4.73 11.77
CA VAL A 43 4.48 4.30 10.62
C VAL A 43 3.78 4.70 9.33
N GLY A 44 4.54 5.22 8.38
CA GLY A 44 4.00 5.57 7.07
C GLY A 44 4.96 6.44 6.27
N PRO A 45 4.66 6.66 5.00
CA PRO A 45 5.52 7.44 4.11
C PRO A 45 5.32 8.94 4.32
N ARG A 46 6.28 9.71 3.80
CA ARG A 46 6.15 11.15 3.66
C ARG A 46 5.11 11.46 2.58
N LEU A 47 4.64 12.70 2.55
CA LEU A 47 3.67 13.14 1.55
C LEU A 47 4.23 12.93 0.13
N HIS A 48 3.41 12.36 -0.74
CA HIS A 48 3.79 12.03 -2.10
C HIS A 48 2.54 11.86 -2.97
N GLN A 49 2.76 11.67 -4.26
CA GLN A 49 1.69 11.38 -5.21
C GLN A 49 2.19 10.47 -6.33
N HIS A 50 1.26 9.86 -7.02
CA HIS A 50 1.55 8.97 -8.15
C HIS A 50 0.74 9.41 -9.39
N PRO A 51 1.24 9.14 -10.60
CA PRO A 51 0.48 9.42 -11.83
C PRO A 51 -0.61 8.38 -12.13
N TYR A 52 -1.01 7.60 -11.13
CA TYR A 52 -2.03 6.56 -11.23
C TYR A 52 -2.75 6.45 -9.88
N ALA A 53 -3.89 5.76 -9.88
CA ALA A 53 -4.63 5.54 -8.63
C ALA A 53 -3.97 4.48 -7.77
N GLU A 54 -4.06 4.64 -6.46
CA GLU A 54 -3.62 3.64 -5.49
C GLU A 54 -4.80 3.17 -4.66
N THR A 55 -4.95 1.85 -4.51
CA THR A 55 -6.03 1.24 -3.75
C THR A 55 -5.45 0.54 -2.53
N PHE A 56 -6.01 0.85 -1.37
CA PHE A 56 -5.58 0.28 -0.07
C PHE A 56 -6.65 -0.68 0.40
N ILE A 57 -6.30 -1.94 0.59
CA ILE A 57 -7.19 -2.96 1.15
C ILE A 57 -6.71 -3.23 2.56
N ILE A 58 -7.44 -2.71 3.56
CA ILE A 58 -7.01 -2.79 4.95
C ILE A 58 -7.53 -4.06 5.58
N GLN A 59 -6.62 -4.91 6.04
CA GLN A 59 -6.94 -6.24 6.55
C GLN A 59 -6.91 -6.32 8.07
N ARG A 60 -6.10 -5.48 8.73
CA ARG A 60 -5.98 -5.45 10.19
C ARG A 60 -5.63 -4.05 10.65
N GLY A 61 -6.13 -3.65 11.82
CA GLY A 61 -5.78 -2.39 12.42
C GLY A 61 -6.35 -1.18 11.72
N SER A 62 -5.60 -0.09 11.73
CA SER A 62 -6.07 1.19 11.18
C SER A 62 -4.90 2.08 10.81
N ALA A 63 -5.19 3.11 10.02
CA ALA A 63 -4.26 4.18 9.73
C ALA A 63 -5.05 5.46 9.49
N THR A 64 -4.43 6.59 9.80
CA THR A 64 -4.97 7.90 9.45
C THR A 64 -4.34 8.33 8.14
N PHE A 65 -5.17 8.49 7.12
CA PHE A 65 -4.75 8.89 5.79
C PHE A 65 -4.99 10.38 5.60
N THR A 66 -3.99 11.06 5.09
CA THR A 66 -4.13 12.42 4.57
C THR A 66 -4.23 12.30 3.07
N ILE A 67 -5.36 12.74 2.49
CA ILE A 67 -5.64 12.63 1.06
C ILE A 67 -6.06 14.01 0.57
N GLY A 68 -5.17 14.69 -0.16
CA GLY A 68 -5.40 16.07 -0.51
C GLY A 68 -5.55 16.91 0.76
N SER A 69 -6.69 17.57 0.91
CA SER A 69 -6.99 18.36 2.10
C SER A 69 -7.80 17.60 3.16
N ASP A 70 -8.12 16.34 2.90
CA ASP A 70 -8.96 15.54 3.78
C ASP A 70 -8.12 14.63 4.67
N GLU A 71 -8.63 14.37 5.87
CA GLU A 71 -8.07 13.39 6.77
C GLU A 71 -9.10 12.29 6.99
N VAL A 72 -8.73 11.06 6.70
CA VAL A 72 -9.62 9.91 6.74
C VAL A 72 -9.00 8.81 7.58
N LYS A 73 -9.77 8.27 8.52
CA LYS A 73 -9.33 7.09 9.27
C LYS A 73 -9.78 5.83 8.52
N GLY A 74 -8.83 5.07 8.00
CA GLY A 74 -9.08 3.79 7.39
C GLY A 74 -8.88 2.67 8.39
N ARG A 75 -9.70 1.62 8.31
CA ARG A 75 -9.64 0.50 9.24
C ARG A 75 -9.94 -0.82 8.55
N ALA A 76 -9.65 -1.91 9.24
CA ALA A 76 -9.89 -3.26 8.75
C ALA A 76 -11.30 -3.41 8.20
N GLY A 77 -11.42 -4.05 7.04
CA GLY A 77 -12.69 -4.23 6.34
C GLY A 77 -13.01 -3.13 5.35
N GLN A 78 -12.15 -2.13 5.21
CA GLN A 78 -12.36 -1.04 4.26
C GLN A 78 -11.40 -1.09 3.09
N VAL A 79 -11.86 -0.57 1.96
CA VAL A 79 -11.05 -0.31 0.77
C VAL A 79 -11.04 1.20 0.55
N LEU A 80 -9.85 1.75 0.40
CA LEU A 80 -9.63 3.18 0.20
C LEU A 80 -9.00 3.40 -1.16
N VAL A 81 -9.45 4.40 -1.89
CA VAL A 81 -8.87 4.72 -3.19
C VAL A 81 -8.36 6.15 -3.18
N VAL A 82 -7.11 6.33 -3.54
CA VAL A 82 -6.49 7.62 -3.77
C VAL A 82 -6.35 7.81 -5.27
N PRO A 83 -7.05 8.78 -5.87
CA PRO A 83 -6.96 9.02 -7.31
C PRO A 83 -5.56 9.46 -7.74
N ALA A 84 -5.29 9.35 -9.04
CA ALA A 84 -4.05 9.82 -9.62
C ALA A 84 -3.76 11.29 -9.28
N MET A 85 -2.50 11.62 -9.10
CA MET A 85 -2.01 12.98 -8.85
C MET A 85 -2.63 13.64 -7.60
N THR A 86 -3.02 12.84 -6.63
CA THR A 86 -3.54 13.33 -5.37
C THR A 86 -2.50 13.16 -4.27
N PRO A 87 -2.01 14.25 -3.68
CA PRO A 87 -1.05 14.17 -2.58
C PRO A 87 -1.62 13.36 -1.42
N HIS A 88 -0.83 12.44 -0.91
CA HIS A 88 -1.29 11.61 0.21
C HIS A 88 -0.14 11.08 1.04
N LYS A 89 -0.49 10.70 2.26
CA LYS A 89 0.36 9.98 3.20
C LYS A 89 -0.53 9.31 4.24
N PHE A 90 0.03 8.42 5.02
CA PHE A 90 -0.70 7.83 6.15
C PHE A 90 0.22 7.59 7.33
N ALA A 91 -0.39 7.42 8.49
CA ALA A 91 0.31 7.00 9.71
C ALA A 91 -0.53 5.92 10.38
N THR A 92 0.10 4.80 10.70
CA THR A 92 -0.59 3.67 11.31
C THR A 92 -1.10 3.99 12.70
N GLY A 93 -2.20 3.34 13.08
CA GLY A 93 -2.84 3.52 14.37
C GLY A 93 -2.22 2.69 15.50
N PRO A 94 -2.74 2.85 16.72
CA PRO A 94 -2.15 2.22 17.92
C PRO A 94 -2.25 0.70 17.92
N ASP A 95 -3.18 0.13 17.16
CA ASP A 95 -3.36 -1.32 17.08
C ASP A 95 -2.62 -1.96 15.92
N GLY A 96 -1.72 -1.18 15.30
CA GLY A 96 -0.98 -1.66 14.13
C GLY A 96 -1.79 -1.57 12.85
N TYR A 97 -1.28 -2.22 11.80
CA TYR A 97 -1.85 -2.10 10.48
C TYR A 97 -1.34 -3.23 9.59
N ALA A 98 -2.22 -3.86 8.83
CA ALA A 98 -1.84 -4.77 7.76
C ALA A 98 -2.73 -4.52 6.55
N ALA A 99 -2.12 -4.40 5.38
CA ALA A 99 -2.85 -4.02 4.17
C ALA A 99 -2.17 -4.48 2.90
N VAL A 100 -2.97 -4.51 1.84
CA VAL A 100 -2.51 -4.66 0.47
C VAL A 100 -2.68 -3.31 -0.20
N HIS A 101 -1.60 -2.77 -0.76
CA HIS A 101 -1.61 -1.53 -1.52
C HIS A 101 -1.41 -1.85 -2.99
N ILE A 102 -2.36 -1.47 -3.82
CA ILE A 102 -2.33 -1.75 -5.25
C ILE A 102 -2.13 -0.45 -6.02
N HIS A 103 -1.01 -0.35 -6.73
CA HIS A 103 -0.70 0.75 -7.63
C HIS A 103 -1.16 0.37 -9.03
N ALA A 104 -1.95 1.21 -9.67
CA ALA A 104 -2.51 0.94 -10.99
C ALA A 104 -1.50 1.24 -12.10
N ASN A 105 -0.33 0.63 -12.00
CA ASN A 105 0.76 0.77 -12.96
C ASN A 105 1.70 -0.43 -12.80
N ALA A 106 2.42 -0.79 -13.86
CA ALA A 106 3.32 -1.93 -13.81
C ALA A 106 4.53 -1.69 -12.90
N GLU A 107 4.91 -0.44 -12.68
CA GLU A 107 6.04 -0.10 -11.81
C GLU A 107 5.65 0.98 -10.81
N PHE A 108 6.42 1.09 -9.73
CA PHE A 108 6.23 2.15 -8.75
C PHE A 108 6.81 3.45 -9.30
N VAL A 109 5.96 4.47 -9.42
CA VAL A 109 6.36 5.82 -9.81
C VAL A 109 5.86 6.77 -8.74
N THR A 110 6.78 7.45 -8.05
CA THR A 110 6.43 8.28 -6.90
C THR A 110 7.08 9.66 -7.04
N GLU A 111 6.28 10.69 -6.86
CA GLU A 111 6.76 12.07 -6.73
C GLU A 111 6.67 12.47 -5.27
N TRP A 112 7.82 12.68 -4.65
CA TRP A 112 7.90 13.06 -3.24
C TRP A 112 7.65 14.55 -3.08
N LEU A 113 6.74 14.90 -2.17
CA LEU A 113 6.33 16.28 -1.90
C LEU A 113 6.85 16.78 -0.54
N GLU A 114 7.41 15.88 0.25
CA GLU A 114 8.05 16.21 1.53
C GLU A 114 9.44 15.62 1.61
#